data_1c228568e9cd4298b7405305c59f8d7d
#
_entry.id   1c228568e9cd4298b7405305c59f8d7d
#
_cell.length_a   1.000
_cell.length_b   1.000
_cell.length_c   1.000
_cell.angle_alpha   90.00
_cell.angle_beta   90.00
_cell.angle_gamma   90.00
#
_symmetry.space_group_name_H-M   'P 1'
#
loop_
_entity.id
_entity.type
_entity.pdbx_description
1 polymer ?
#
loop_
_entity_poly.entity_id
_entity_poly.type
_entity_poly.pdbx_seq_one_letter_code
_entity_poly.pdbx_strand_id
1 'polypeptide(L)'
;MKRFALFAILLAFFTNLSAQDESRFSTDGASVMWQNVYQTQLDSAAVVDGMIASGHFDNIILTKDGFTCRIIPHEVDYRGAGMKRGLTSMYLLDGELEGRAVVQIREGRYRVSVNEMVFTGKINSPLSKTGERTKLELYALNGSGRFRSSFWNKGSSPVLDYDLFSLFEIKERTDQEDDW
;
A
#
# COMPACT_ATOMS: atom_id res chain seq x y z
N MET A 1 -56.18 11.00 -25.82
CA MET A 1 -55.23 11.80 -25.05
C MET A 1 -54.99 11.14 -23.70
N LYS A 2 -54.04 10.18 -23.54
CA LYS A 2 -53.59 9.55 -22.29
C LYS A 2 -52.55 8.49 -22.64
N ARG A 3 -51.34 8.86 -23.10
CA ARG A 3 -50.20 7.94 -23.32
C ARG A 3 -48.87 8.67 -23.23
N PHE A 4 -48.61 9.49 -22.20
CA PHE A 4 -47.35 10.19 -22.00
C PHE A 4 -46.94 10.31 -20.52
N ALA A 5 -47.14 9.28 -19.72
CA ALA A 5 -46.78 9.36 -18.30
C ALA A 5 -46.05 8.13 -17.77
N LEU A 6 -45.32 7.37 -18.62
CA LEU A 6 -44.66 6.12 -18.18
C LEU A 6 -43.17 6.01 -18.53
N PHE A 7 -42.52 7.15 -18.86
CA PHE A 7 -41.08 7.13 -19.23
C PHE A 7 -40.16 7.91 -18.29
N ALA A 8 -40.68 8.42 -17.18
CA ALA A 8 -39.91 9.27 -16.26
C ALA A 8 -39.45 8.59 -14.97
N ILE A 9 -39.63 7.29 -14.78
CA ILE A 9 -39.28 6.59 -13.51
C ILE A 9 -38.05 5.66 -13.63
N LEU A 10 -37.42 5.56 -14.79
CA LEU A 10 -36.28 4.64 -14.99
C LEU A 10 -34.91 5.32 -14.90
N LEU A 11 -34.81 6.56 -14.46
CA LEU A 11 -33.53 7.30 -14.40
C LEU A 11 -33.05 7.64 -12.98
N ALA A 12 -33.59 7.02 -11.94
CA ALA A 12 -33.28 7.37 -10.55
C ALA A 12 -32.57 6.25 -9.76
N PHE A 13 -32.01 5.22 -10.43
CA PHE A 13 -31.28 4.14 -9.74
C PHE A 13 -29.77 4.14 -10.00
N PHE A 14 -29.19 5.26 -10.43
CA PHE A 14 -27.75 5.45 -10.42
C PHE A 14 -27.34 6.34 -9.25
N THR A 15 -27.69 5.93 -8.04
CA THR A 15 -27.20 6.64 -6.86
C THR A 15 -26.47 5.67 -5.95
N ASN A 16 -25.25 6.07 -5.65
CA ASN A 16 -24.48 5.63 -4.50
C ASN A 16 -24.00 4.17 -4.54
N LEU A 17 -23.13 3.83 -5.50
CA LEU A 17 -21.97 3.08 -5.10
C LEU A 17 -21.13 4.05 -4.26
N SER A 18 -21.46 4.18 -2.98
CA SER A 18 -20.50 4.63 -1.99
C SER A 18 -19.33 3.69 -2.16
N ALA A 19 -18.22 4.17 -2.72
CA ALA A 19 -16.94 3.56 -2.48
C ALA A 19 -16.80 3.57 -0.95
N GLN A 20 -17.17 2.48 -0.30
CA GLN A 20 -16.60 2.15 0.98
C GLN A 20 -15.12 2.21 0.69
N ASP A 21 -14.44 3.08 1.38
CA ASP A 21 -12.99 3.15 1.45
C ASP A 21 -12.56 1.81 2.07
N GLU A 22 -12.54 0.75 1.23
CA GLU A 22 -12.14 -0.57 1.65
C GLU A 22 -10.67 -0.45 1.99
N SER A 23 -10.40 -0.52 3.28
CA SER A 23 -9.04 -0.52 3.78
C SER A 23 -8.20 -1.50 2.96
N ARG A 24 -7.06 -1.03 2.46
CA ARG A 24 -6.09 -1.88 1.75
C ARG A 24 -5.41 -2.90 2.66
N PHE A 25 -5.59 -2.79 3.98
CA PHE A 25 -5.12 -3.77 4.94
C PHE A 25 -6.17 -4.82 5.26
N SER A 26 -5.76 -6.08 5.25
CA SER A 26 -6.54 -7.24 5.66
C SER A 26 -5.74 -8.14 6.60
N THR A 27 -6.42 -9.04 7.32
CA THR A 27 -5.78 -10.05 8.18
C THR A 27 -6.55 -11.35 8.13
N ASP A 28 -5.82 -12.46 8.21
CA ASP A 28 -6.36 -13.81 8.44
C ASP A 28 -6.36 -14.20 9.93
N GLY A 29 -6.03 -13.25 10.81
CA GLY A 29 -5.90 -13.44 12.26
C GLY A 29 -4.47 -13.72 12.72
N ALA A 30 -3.57 -14.11 11.82
CA ALA A 30 -2.17 -14.42 12.12
C ALA A 30 -1.19 -13.49 11.38
N SER A 31 -1.54 -13.06 10.18
CA SER A 31 -0.74 -12.20 9.33
C SER A 31 -1.51 -10.95 8.90
N VAL A 32 -0.76 -9.89 8.59
CA VAL A 32 -1.28 -8.65 8.00
C VAL A 32 -0.83 -8.59 6.55
N MET A 33 -1.79 -8.31 5.67
CA MET A 33 -1.54 -8.09 4.25
C MET A 33 -2.04 -6.71 3.85
N TRP A 34 -1.23 -5.98 3.08
CA TRP A 34 -1.64 -4.80 2.36
C TRP A 34 -1.81 -5.15 0.88
N GLN A 35 -2.84 -4.62 0.22
CA GLN A 35 -3.08 -4.88 -1.19
C GLN A 35 -3.61 -3.64 -1.91
N ASN A 36 -3.09 -3.38 -3.11
CA ASN A 36 -3.59 -2.34 -4.01
C ASN A 36 -3.58 -2.78 -5.47
N VAL A 37 -4.45 -2.16 -6.27
CA VAL A 37 -4.48 -2.32 -7.74
C VAL A 37 -4.20 -0.98 -8.38
N TYR A 38 -3.16 -0.95 -9.21
CA TYR A 38 -2.76 0.22 -9.98
C TYR A 38 -3.22 0.07 -11.43
N GLN A 39 -3.82 1.11 -11.98
CA GLN A 39 -4.11 1.21 -13.40
C GLN A 39 -2.86 1.71 -14.13
N THR A 40 -2.54 1.15 -15.31
CA THR A 40 -1.38 1.56 -16.09
C THR A 40 -1.60 1.26 -17.57
N GLN A 41 -0.95 2.01 -18.43
CA GLN A 41 -0.85 1.71 -19.86
C GLN A 41 0.46 0.97 -20.22
N LEU A 42 1.34 0.79 -19.24
CA LEU A 42 2.61 0.08 -19.40
C LEU A 42 2.37 -1.41 -19.65
N ASP A 43 3.18 -2.02 -20.48
CA ASP A 43 3.23 -3.46 -20.64
C ASP A 43 3.95 -4.14 -19.45
N SER A 44 3.92 -5.47 -19.42
CA SER A 44 4.51 -6.22 -18.30
C SER A 44 6.00 -6.00 -18.13
N ALA A 45 6.74 -5.80 -19.23
CA ALA A 45 8.19 -5.56 -19.17
C ALA A 45 8.48 -4.18 -18.57
N ALA A 46 7.77 -3.16 -19.05
CA ALA A 46 7.91 -1.79 -18.54
C ALA A 46 7.53 -1.67 -17.05
N VAL A 47 6.53 -2.42 -16.59
CA VAL A 47 6.20 -2.49 -15.15
C VAL A 47 7.37 -3.08 -14.34
N VAL A 48 7.95 -4.19 -14.79
CA VAL A 48 9.12 -4.80 -14.14
C VAL A 48 10.31 -3.85 -14.14
N ASP A 49 10.63 -3.25 -15.30
CA ASP A 49 11.75 -2.32 -15.46
C ASP A 49 11.56 -1.06 -14.56
N GLY A 50 10.35 -0.53 -14.49
CA GLY A 50 10.02 0.59 -13.60
C GLY A 50 10.26 0.26 -12.14
N MET A 51 9.86 -0.93 -11.69
CA MET A 51 10.12 -1.39 -10.31
C MET A 51 11.62 -1.57 -10.05
N ILE A 52 12.37 -2.16 -10.97
CA ILE A 52 13.83 -2.30 -10.86
C ILE A 52 14.49 -0.92 -10.81
N ALA A 53 14.11 -0.02 -11.71
CA ALA A 53 14.68 1.31 -11.81
C ALA A 53 14.39 2.21 -10.58
N SER A 54 13.31 1.93 -9.83
CA SER A 54 12.99 2.66 -8.60
C SER A 54 14.05 2.48 -7.51
N GLY A 55 14.79 1.38 -7.51
CA GLY A 55 15.82 1.06 -6.51
C GLY A 55 15.25 0.69 -5.12
N HIS A 56 13.95 0.52 -5.00
CA HIS A 56 13.29 0.21 -3.72
C HIS A 56 13.16 -1.30 -3.45
N PHE A 57 13.53 -2.14 -4.40
CA PHE A 57 13.29 -3.58 -4.34
C PHE A 57 14.54 -4.39 -4.63
N ASP A 58 14.69 -5.51 -3.93
CA ASP A 58 15.69 -6.53 -4.19
C ASP A 58 15.04 -7.91 -4.37
N ASN A 59 15.85 -8.93 -4.67
CA ASN A 59 15.41 -10.32 -4.83
C ASN A 59 14.20 -10.46 -5.77
N ILE A 60 14.24 -9.75 -6.90
CA ILE A 60 13.18 -9.80 -7.91
C ILE A 60 13.22 -11.15 -8.62
N ILE A 61 12.15 -11.93 -8.47
CA ILE A 61 12.00 -13.27 -9.07
C ILE A 61 10.78 -13.26 -9.97
N LEU A 62 11.00 -13.39 -11.26
CA LEU A 62 9.91 -13.44 -12.25
C LEU A 62 9.07 -14.69 -12.06
N THR A 63 7.76 -14.54 -12.23
CA THR A 63 6.75 -15.61 -12.20
C THR A 63 5.96 -15.60 -13.51
N LYS A 64 5.06 -16.56 -13.70
CA LYS A 64 4.23 -16.62 -14.92
C LYS A 64 3.37 -15.35 -15.11
N ASP A 65 2.84 -14.79 -14.02
CA ASP A 65 1.85 -13.72 -14.07
C ASP A 65 2.39 -12.41 -13.42
N GLY A 66 3.72 -12.25 -13.34
CA GLY A 66 4.34 -11.07 -12.73
C GLY A 66 5.67 -11.39 -12.05
N PHE A 67 5.85 -10.99 -10.79
CA PHE A 67 7.08 -11.24 -10.02
C PHE A 67 6.84 -11.17 -8.52
N THR A 68 7.82 -11.66 -7.77
CA THR A 68 7.95 -11.43 -6.33
C THR A 68 9.21 -10.61 -6.06
N CYS A 69 9.20 -9.79 -5.01
CA CYS A 69 10.36 -9.03 -4.59
C CYS A 69 10.35 -8.81 -3.08
N ARG A 70 11.47 -8.31 -2.56
CA ARG A 70 11.55 -7.77 -1.20
C ARG A 70 11.67 -6.25 -1.26
N ILE A 71 10.99 -5.59 -0.35
CA ILE A 71 11.14 -4.17 -0.11
C ILE A 71 12.45 -3.97 0.65
N ILE A 72 13.35 -3.17 0.10
CA ILE A 72 14.60 -2.77 0.78
C ILE A 72 14.23 -1.95 2.02
N PRO A 73 14.87 -2.20 3.18
CA PRO A 73 14.58 -1.46 4.40
C PRO A 73 14.64 0.05 4.19
N HIS A 74 13.56 0.76 4.52
CA HIS A 74 13.45 2.21 4.35
C HIS A 74 12.67 2.87 5.48
N GLU A 75 12.87 4.16 5.67
CA GLU A 75 12.08 4.97 6.59
C GLU A 75 10.71 5.27 5.98
N VAL A 76 9.66 5.02 6.75
CA VAL A 76 8.28 5.29 6.31
C VAL A 76 8.07 6.81 6.14
N ASP A 77 7.52 7.22 5.01
CA ASP A 77 7.25 8.64 4.72
C ASP A 77 5.97 9.15 5.39
N TYR A 78 6.03 9.33 6.70
CA TYR A 78 4.91 9.89 7.46
C TYR A 78 4.60 11.35 7.08
N ARG A 79 5.59 12.09 6.54
CA ARG A 79 5.40 13.50 6.13
C ARG A 79 4.64 13.59 4.83
N GLY A 80 4.99 12.78 3.85
CA GLY A 80 4.24 12.64 2.60
C GLY A 80 2.79 12.24 2.85
N ALA A 81 2.54 11.40 3.85
CA ALA A 81 1.19 11.07 4.33
C ALA A 81 0.48 12.23 5.04
N GLY A 82 1.07 13.43 5.12
CA GLY A 82 0.51 14.61 5.79
C GLY A 82 0.54 14.54 7.33
N MET A 83 1.27 13.59 7.92
CA MET A 83 1.29 13.38 9.36
C MET A 83 2.42 14.16 10.04
N LYS A 84 2.12 14.67 11.24
CA LYS A 84 3.11 15.32 12.10
C LYS A 84 3.80 14.28 12.98
N ARG A 85 5.11 14.48 13.26
CA ARG A 85 5.90 13.58 14.10
C ARG A 85 5.21 13.21 15.42
N GLY A 86 4.63 14.18 16.13
CA GLY A 86 3.96 13.95 17.42
C GLY A 86 2.65 13.17 17.35
N LEU A 87 2.09 12.96 16.16
CA LEU A 87 0.87 12.18 15.93
C LEU A 87 1.16 10.82 15.28
N THR A 88 2.41 10.58 14.89
CA THR A 88 2.85 9.34 14.26
C THR A 88 3.29 8.34 15.33
N SER A 89 2.93 7.09 15.16
CA SER A 89 3.33 6.00 16.06
C SER A 89 4.85 5.85 16.10
N MET A 90 5.42 5.65 17.29
CA MET A 90 6.87 5.59 17.51
C MET A 90 7.56 4.55 16.63
N TYR A 91 6.97 3.36 16.45
CA TYR A 91 7.59 2.31 15.65
C TYR A 91 7.76 2.68 14.17
N LEU A 92 6.90 3.59 13.64
CA LEU A 92 7.05 4.16 12.29
C LEU A 92 8.15 5.22 12.22
N LEU A 93 8.45 5.88 13.34
CA LEU A 93 9.48 6.93 13.41
C LEU A 93 10.87 6.38 13.68
N ASP A 94 10.94 5.30 14.46
CA ASP A 94 12.17 4.76 15.02
C ASP A 94 12.66 3.50 14.30
N GLY A 95 11.90 3.02 13.28
CA GLY A 95 12.20 1.80 12.55
C GLY A 95 12.27 2.00 11.05
N GLU A 96 12.90 1.04 10.37
CA GLU A 96 12.87 0.85 8.93
C GLU A 96 11.92 -0.28 8.57
N LEU A 97 11.03 -0.03 7.62
CA LEU A 97 10.10 -1.00 7.09
C LEU A 97 10.76 -1.84 6.00
N GLU A 98 10.61 -3.14 6.10
CA GLU A 98 10.85 -4.11 5.02
C GLU A 98 9.65 -5.04 4.89
N GLY A 99 9.53 -5.74 3.77
CA GLY A 99 8.43 -6.67 3.53
C GLY A 99 8.64 -7.49 2.28
N ARG A 100 7.75 -8.44 2.04
CA ARG A 100 7.72 -9.23 0.82
C ARG A 100 6.52 -8.83 -0.02
N ALA A 101 6.76 -8.57 -1.30
CA ALA A 101 5.71 -8.22 -2.25
C ALA A 101 5.52 -9.30 -3.32
N VAL A 102 4.27 -9.47 -3.73
CA VAL A 102 3.86 -10.22 -4.90
C VAL A 102 3.17 -9.25 -5.84
N VAL A 103 3.70 -9.09 -7.04
CA VAL A 103 3.15 -8.23 -8.09
C VAL A 103 2.58 -9.12 -9.18
N GLN A 104 1.28 -9.00 -9.44
CA GLN A 104 0.57 -9.71 -10.50
C GLN A 104 0.16 -8.72 -11.57
N ILE A 105 0.57 -8.97 -12.81
CA ILE A 105 0.37 -8.06 -13.93
C ILE A 105 -0.70 -8.64 -14.85
N ARG A 106 -1.62 -7.79 -15.28
CA ARG A 106 -2.64 -8.06 -16.30
C ARG A 106 -2.75 -6.86 -17.23
N GLU A 107 -3.40 -7.05 -18.36
CA GLU A 107 -3.66 -5.94 -19.28
C GLU A 107 -4.33 -4.76 -18.57
N GLY A 108 -3.75 -3.57 -18.72
CA GLY A 108 -4.25 -2.32 -18.15
C GLY A 108 -4.07 -2.12 -16.65
N ARG A 109 -3.47 -3.07 -15.92
CA ARG A 109 -3.31 -2.95 -14.45
C ARG A 109 -2.30 -3.93 -13.87
N TYR A 110 -1.79 -3.59 -12.69
CA TYR A 110 -1.08 -4.55 -11.83
C TYR A 110 -1.59 -4.49 -10.40
N ARG A 111 -1.58 -5.64 -9.73
CA ARG A 111 -1.95 -5.78 -8.34
C ARG A 111 -0.72 -6.08 -7.51
N VAL A 112 -0.55 -5.35 -6.43
CA VAL A 112 0.50 -5.55 -5.44
C VAL A 112 -0.11 -6.09 -4.17
N SER A 113 0.49 -7.14 -3.61
CA SER A 113 0.18 -7.66 -2.28
C SER A 113 1.45 -7.71 -1.45
N VAL A 114 1.48 -7.01 -0.32
CA VAL A 114 2.62 -6.96 0.60
C VAL A 114 2.28 -7.70 1.88
N ASN A 115 3.16 -8.61 2.29
CA ASN A 115 3.08 -9.35 3.54
C ASN A 115 4.46 -9.42 4.23
N GLU A 116 4.54 -10.14 5.35
CA GLU A 116 5.78 -10.31 6.11
C GLU A 116 6.45 -8.95 6.44
N MET A 117 5.64 -7.95 6.75
CA MET A 117 6.11 -6.61 7.08
C MET A 117 6.82 -6.61 8.43
N VAL A 118 8.05 -6.13 8.45
CA VAL A 118 8.92 -6.09 9.64
C VAL A 118 9.50 -4.69 9.79
N PHE A 119 9.53 -4.21 11.02
CA PHE A 119 10.24 -3.00 11.40
C PHE A 119 11.56 -3.36 12.08
N THR A 120 12.67 -2.84 11.59
CA THR A 120 13.98 -2.94 12.21
C THR A 120 14.29 -1.65 12.94
N GLY A 121 14.46 -1.72 14.26
CA GLY A 121 14.74 -0.55 15.09
C GLY A 121 16.05 0.14 14.72
N LYS A 122 16.01 1.45 14.51
CA LYS A 122 17.19 2.28 14.18
C LYS A 122 17.85 2.88 15.42
N ILE A 123 17.04 3.17 16.42
CA ILE A 123 17.48 3.82 17.65
C ILE A 123 16.95 3.05 18.87
N ASN A 124 17.65 3.18 20.00
CA ASN A 124 17.13 2.67 21.26
C ASN A 124 16.00 3.58 21.74
N SER A 125 14.80 3.05 21.79
CA SER A 125 13.60 3.71 22.29
C SER A 125 12.88 2.82 23.31
N PRO A 126 11.86 3.33 24.01
CA PRO A 126 11.06 2.50 24.91
C PRO A 126 10.34 1.33 24.23
N LEU A 127 10.18 1.37 22.90
CA LEU A 127 9.45 0.37 22.13
C LEU A 127 10.34 -0.55 21.29
N SER A 128 11.62 -0.23 21.11
CA SER A 128 12.51 -0.97 20.20
C SER A 128 13.98 -0.73 20.54
N LYS A 129 14.80 -1.71 20.31
CA LYS A 129 16.27 -1.58 20.37
C LYS A 129 16.85 -1.52 18.97
N THR A 130 17.99 -0.87 18.81
CA THR A 130 18.72 -0.85 17.55
C THR A 130 18.96 -2.27 17.05
N GLY A 131 18.56 -2.56 15.81
CA GLY A 131 18.64 -3.88 15.18
C GLY A 131 17.56 -4.88 15.61
N GLU A 132 16.68 -4.52 16.53
CA GLU A 132 15.53 -5.37 16.91
C GLU A 132 14.53 -5.43 15.76
N ARG A 133 14.14 -6.64 15.38
CA ARG A 133 13.19 -6.88 14.29
C ARG A 133 11.82 -7.23 14.85
N THR A 134 10.82 -6.42 14.56
CA THR A 134 9.46 -6.58 15.08
C THR A 134 8.47 -6.65 13.93
N LYS A 135 7.67 -7.71 13.89
CA LYS A 135 6.63 -7.87 12.88
C LYS A 135 5.51 -6.85 13.06
N LEU A 136 4.94 -6.37 11.96
CA LEU A 136 3.81 -5.43 11.98
C LEU A 136 2.62 -5.97 12.79
N GLU A 137 2.38 -7.28 12.77
CA GLU A 137 1.30 -7.94 13.51
C GLU A 137 1.32 -7.61 15.00
N LEU A 138 2.50 -7.47 15.62
CA LEU A 138 2.62 -7.11 17.05
C LEU A 138 2.09 -5.71 17.36
N TYR A 139 2.16 -4.80 16.40
CA TYR A 139 1.63 -3.44 16.53
C TYR A 139 0.17 -3.34 16.06
N ALA A 140 -0.16 -4.06 14.99
CA ALA A 140 -1.45 -3.95 14.31
C ALA A 140 -2.55 -4.82 14.91
N LEU A 141 -2.23 -6.04 15.39
CA LEU A 141 -3.22 -7.02 15.85
C LEU A 141 -3.28 -7.12 17.38
N ASN A 142 -4.46 -7.45 17.87
CA ASN A 142 -4.69 -7.84 19.27
C ASN A 142 -4.55 -9.35 19.44
N GLY A 143 -4.67 -9.85 20.68
CA GLY A 143 -4.53 -11.28 20.99
C GLY A 143 -5.59 -12.19 20.37
N SER A 144 -6.66 -11.65 19.78
CA SER A 144 -7.67 -12.40 19.00
C SER A 144 -7.47 -12.29 17.48
N GLY A 145 -6.33 -11.79 17.00
CA GLY A 145 -6.01 -11.66 15.58
C GLY A 145 -6.80 -10.57 14.85
N ARG A 146 -7.46 -9.67 15.58
CA ARG A 146 -8.18 -8.53 14.99
C ARG A 146 -7.34 -7.28 15.05
N PHE A 147 -7.50 -6.40 14.09
CA PHE A 147 -6.83 -5.10 14.12
C PHE A 147 -7.17 -4.33 15.40
N ARG A 148 -6.15 -3.73 16.01
CA ARG A 148 -6.30 -2.79 17.11
C ARG A 148 -6.93 -1.49 16.61
N SER A 149 -7.80 -0.88 17.41
CA SER A 149 -8.33 0.46 17.11
C SER A 149 -7.21 1.50 16.95
N SER A 150 -6.10 1.35 17.70
CA SER A 150 -4.93 2.23 17.58
C SER A 150 -4.23 2.14 16.23
N PHE A 151 -4.32 1.01 15.52
CA PHE A 151 -3.78 0.87 14.17
C PHE A 151 -4.51 1.78 13.18
N TRP A 152 -5.84 1.87 13.31
CA TRP A 152 -6.69 2.72 12.48
C TRP A 152 -6.67 4.19 12.92
N ASN A 153 -6.89 4.45 14.18
CA ASN A 153 -7.24 5.78 14.70
C ASN A 153 -6.02 6.64 15.06
N LYS A 154 -4.83 6.05 15.21
CA LYS A 154 -3.59 6.77 15.59
C LYS A 154 -2.63 6.98 14.42
N GLY A 155 -3.14 6.98 13.19
CA GLY A 155 -2.36 7.35 12.02
C GLY A 155 -1.37 6.29 11.53
N SER A 156 -1.35 5.06 12.08
CA SER A 156 -0.43 4.03 11.59
C SER A 156 -0.87 3.50 10.22
N SER A 157 -2.12 3.10 10.09
CA SER A 157 -2.68 2.58 8.85
C SER A 157 -2.62 3.60 7.69
N PRO A 158 -3.07 4.87 7.84
CA PRO A 158 -2.97 5.84 6.75
C PRO A 158 -1.53 6.14 6.32
N VAL A 159 -0.60 6.18 7.27
CA VAL A 159 0.81 6.42 6.97
C VAL A 159 1.42 5.27 6.18
N LEU A 160 1.21 4.03 6.66
CA LEU A 160 1.68 2.83 5.96
C LEU A 160 1.01 2.66 4.60
N ASP A 161 -0.28 2.99 4.50
CA ASP A 161 -1.01 2.92 3.25
C ASP A 161 -0.45 3.88 2.21
N TYR A 162 -0.21 5.12 2.59
CA TYR A 162 0.42 6.13 1.74
C TYR A 162 1.82 5.71 1.30
N ASP A 163 2.66 5.27 2.25
CA ASP A 163 4.03 4.88 2.00
C ASP A 163 4.10 3.70 1.01
N LEU A 164 3.37 2.61 1.30
CA LEU A 164 3.31 1.46 0.41
C LEU A 164 2.69 1.80 -0.95
N PHE A 165 1.65 2.65 -0.97
CA PHE A 165 1.06 3.10 -2.23
C PHE A 165 2.09 3.83 -3.08
N SER A 166 2.80 4.80 -2.51
CA SER A 166 3.80 5.60 -3.23
C SER A 166 5.00 4.77 -3.68
N LEU A 167 5.40 3.77 -2.87
CA LEU A 167 6.53 2.90 -3.16
C LEU A 167 6.33 2.06 -4.43
N PHE A 168 5.09 1.61 -4.67
CA PHE A 168 4.74 0.78 -5.81
C PHE A 168 4.13 1.53 -6.99
N GLU A 169 3.89 2.83 -6.86
CA GLU A 169 3.38 3.67 -7.93
C GLU A 169 4.46 3.93 -8.97
N ILE A 170 4.27 3.40 -10.19
CA ILE A 170 5.16 3.70 -11.32
C ILE A 170 4.66 4.99 -11.97
N LYS A 171 5.45 6.06 -11.82
CA LYS A 171 5.17 7.31 -12.53
C LYS A 171 5.53 7.11 -14.00
N GLU A 172 4.53 7.12 -14.86
CA GLU A 172 4.77 7.16 -16.30
C GLU A 172 5.54 8.45 -16.60
N ARG A 173 6.74 8.34 -17.18
CA ARG A 173 7.43 9.51 -17.72
C ARG A 173 6.55 10.07 -18.81
N THR A 174 5.89 11.16 -18.58
CA THR A 174 5.42 12.04 -19.63
C THR A 174 6.68 12.61 -20.28
N ASP A 175 6.99 12.17 -21.51
CA ASP A 175 8.03 12.76 -22.38
C ASP A 175 7.59 14.19 -22.78
N GLN A 176 7.49 15.07 -21.82
CA GLN A 176 7.34 16.51 -21.97
C GLN A 176 8.37 17.17 -21.09
N GLU A 177 9.40 17.61 -21.74
CA GLU A 177 10.43 18.60 -21.41
C GLU A 177 11.85 18.07 -21.61
N ASP A 178 12.20 17.86 -22.88
CA ASP A 178 13.56 18.11 -23.35
C ASP A 178 13.47 19.01 -24.57
N ASP A 179 13.03 20.25 -24.35
CA ASP A 179 13.22 21.35 -25.30
C ASP A 179 14.38 22.20 -24.77
N TRP A 180 15.58 21.90 -25.33
CA TRP A 180 16.82 22.67 -25.15
C TRP A 180 16.87 23.80 -26.12
#